data_1dbecda7bc973a05d1c30f6836257f2c
#
_entry.id   1dbecda7bc973a05d1c30f6836257f2c
#
_cell.length_a   1.000
_cell.length_b   1.000
_cell.length_c   1.000
_cell.angle_alpha   90.00
_cell.angle_beta   90.00
_cell.angle_gamma   90.00
#
_symmetry.space_group_name_H-M   'P 1'
#
loop_
_entity.id
_entity.type
_entity.pdbx_description
1 polymer ?
#
loop_
_entity_poly.entity_id
_entity_poly.type
_entity_poly.pdbx_seq_one_letter_code
_entity_poly.pdbx_strand_id
1 'polypeptide(L)'
;MKTEVVLKDKNTCFTTAIDTGNSIKDPLSGSPVLIADRRVLKNLLGNDYGDFLSLSPKKFAERFRLIPVNTVSGKNLLPAVKCDKIIIKEKTIKNPLIAQSLTDFSDDYDAIINPEVLEV
;
A
#
# COMPACT_ATOMS: atom_id res chain seq x y z
N MET A 1 -12.26 -8.40 1.94
CA MET A 1 -11.60 -8.94 3.16
C MET A 1 -11.23 -7.80 4.09
N LYS A 2 -11.57 -7.95 5.35
CA LYS A 2 -11.16 -6.96 6.36
C LYS A 2 -9.66 -7.03 6.55
N THR A 3 -9.03 -5.87 6.56
CA THR A 3 -7.58 -5.75 6.61
C THR A 3 -7.21 -4.69 7.65
N GLU A 4 -6.19 -4.98 8.42
CA GLU A 4 -5.60 -3.99 9.32
C GLU A 4 -4.13 -3.82 8.97
N VAL A 5 -3.67 -2.58 8.84
CA VAL A 5 -2.26 -2.29 8.66
C VAL A 5 -1.73 -1.55 9.88
N VAL A 6 -0.51 -1.88 10.28
CA VAL A 6 0.16 -1.28 11.42
C VAL A 6 1.49 -0.68 10.99
N LEU A 7 1.69 0.59 11.33
CA LEU A 7 2.91 1.33 11.08
C LEU A 7 3.31 2.05 12.37
N LYS A 8 4.29 1.47 13.09
CA LYS A 8 4.70 1.96 14.42
C LYS A 8 3.50 2.00 15.37
N ASP A 9 3.15 3.16 15.91
CA ASP A 9 2.01 3.32 16.82
C ASP A 9 0.71 3.66 16.09
N LYS A 10 0.72 3.65 14.76
CA LYS A 10 -0.44 3.98 13.92
C LYS A 10 -1.03 2.72 13.32
N ASN A 11 -2.34 2.70 13.16
CA ASN A 11 -3.02 1.61 12.47
C ASN A 11 -4.29 2.11 11.80
N THR A 12 -4.74 1.38 10.80
CA THR A 12 -6.03 1.64 10.16
C THR A 12 -6.61 0.33 9.62
N CYS A 13 -7.93 0.28 9.54
CA CYS A 13 -8.66 -0.88 9.03
C CYS A 13 -9.39 -0.48 7.74
N PHE A 14 -9.48 -1.40 6.82
CA PHE A 14 -10.11 -1.17 5.53
C PHE A 14 -10.47 -2.50 4.85
N THR A 15 -11.15 -2.42 3.71
CA THR A 15 -11.55 -3.60 2.93
C THR A 15 -10.64 -3.78 1.73
N THR A 16 -10.10 -4.98 1.57
CA THR A 16 -9.21 -5.32 0.46
C THR A 16 -9.87 -6.35 -0.45
N ALA A 17 -9.77 -6.14 -1.76
CA ALA A 17 -10.20 -7.09 -2.78
C ALA A 17 -8.98 -7.82 -3.35
N ILE A 18 -9.20 -9.07 -3.77
CA ILE A 18 -8.16 -9.84 -4.48
C ILE A 18 -8.19 -9.44 -5.94
N ASP A 19 -7.03 -9.13 -6.49
CA ASP A 19 -6.88 -8.78 -7.90
C ASP A 19 -5.72 -9.59 -8.50
N THR A 20 -6.06 -10.60 -9.28
CA THR A 20 -5.08 -11.46 -9.94
C THR A 20 -4.26 -10.70 -11.00
N GLY A 21 -4.80 -9.59 -11.50
CA GLY A 21 -4.09 -8.73 -12.45
C GLY A 21 -3.06 -7.80 -11.80
N ASN A 22 -3.03 -7.72 -10.47
CA ASN A 22 -2.07 -6.88 -9.77
C ASN A 22 -0.74 -7.61 -9.64
N SER A 23 0.18 -7.36 -10.58
CA SER A 23 1.52 -7.95 -10.58
C SER A 23 2.60 -6.97 -10.11
N ILE A 24 2.21 -5.85 -9.51
CA ILE A 24 3.13 -4.82 -9.06
C ILE A 24 3.95 -5.32 -7.88
N LYS A 25 5.28 -5.14 -7.99
CA LYS A 25 6.23 -5.58 -6.96
C LYS A 25 7.22 -4.48 -6.66
N ASP A 26 7.79 -4.54 -5.47
CA ASP A 26 8.89 -3.65 -5.11
C ASP A 26 10.11 -4.03 -5.96
N PRO A 27 10.66 -3.09 -6.75
CA PRO A 27 11.83 -3.40 -7.59
C PRO A 27 13.08 -3.77 -6.80
N LEU A 28 13.17 -3.37 -5.53
CA LEU A 28 14.33 -3.67 -4.70
C LEU A 28 14.27 -5.04 -4.06
N SER A 29 13.10 -5.42 -3.53
CA SER A 29 12.96 -6.68 -2.79
C SER A 29 12.21 -7.76 -3.56
N GLY A 30 11.49 -7.38 -4.62
CA GLY A 30 10.60 -8.30 -5.33
C GLY A 30 9.30 -8.58 -4.59
N SER A 31 9.08 -7.97 -3.44
CA SER A 31 7.89 -8.21 -2.63
C SER A 31 6.64 -7.66 -3.30
N PRO A 32 5.51 -8.37 -3.24
CA PRO A 32 4.24 -7.84 -3.73
C PRO A 32 3.84 -6.58 -2.99
N VAL A 33 3.12 -5.69 -3.69
CA VAL A 33 2.68 -4.40 -3.16
C VAL A 33 1.17 -4.39 -3.08
N LEU A 34 0.64 -4.00 -1.91
CA LEU A 34 -0.78 -3.73 -1.77
C LEU A 34 -1.04 -2.32 -2.30
N ILE A 35 -2.00 -2.19 -3.22
CA ILE A 35 -2.38 -0.89 -3.78
C ILE A 35 -3.62 -0.40 -3.06
N ALA A 36 -3.53 0.77 -2.43
CA ALA A 36 -4.61 1.30 -1.61
C ALA A 36 -5.08 2.66 -2.09
N ASP A 37 -6.37 2.93 -1.87
CA ASP A 37 -6.96 4.24 -2.08
C ASP A 37 -6.29 5.25 -1.15
N ARG A 38 -6.23 6.51 -1.58
CA ARG A 38 -5.64 7.59 -0.78
C ARG A 38 -6.26 7.69 0.62
N ARG A 39 -7.52 7.31 0.79
CA ARG A 39 -8.20 7.33 2.09
C ARG A 39 -7.48 6.47 3.12
N VAL A 40 -6.96 5.31 2.68
CA VAL A 40 -6.22 4.42 3.56
C VAL A 40 -4.95 5.09 4.06
N LEU A 41 -4.18 5.69 3.15
CA LEU A 41 -2.93 6.37 3.50
C LEU A 41 -3.19 7.62 4.37
N LYS A 42 -4.24 8.36 4.09
CA LYS A 42 -4.63 9.50 4.91
C LYS A 42 -4.97 9.07 6.34
N ASN A 43 -5.75 8.00 6.48
CA ASN A 43 -6.14 7.50 7.80
C ASN A 43 -4.93 6.95 8.56
N LEU A 44 -4.05 6.24 7.86
CA LEU A 44 -2.86 5.65 8.47
C LEU A 44 -1.85 6.72 8.90
N LEU A 45 -1.56 7.67 8.03
CA LEU A 45 -0.48 8.62 8.25
C LEU A 45 -0.93 9.90 8.96
N GLY A 46 -2.24 10.22 8.91
CA GLY A 46 -2.76 11.41 9.59
C GLY A 46 -2.02 12.67 9.16
N ASN A 47 -1.45 13.39 10.12
CA ASN A 47 -0.74 14.64 9.87
C ASN A 47 0.52 14.47 9.00
N ASP A 48 1.04 13.24 8.87
CA ASP A 48 2.23 12.96 8.06
C ASP A 48 1.90 12.68 6.60
N TYR A 49 0.62 12.67 6.25
CA TYR A 49 0.19 12.36 4.88
C TYR A 49 0.73 13.35 3.85
N GLY A 50 0.73 14.65 4.20
CA GLY A 50 1.28 15.68 3.29
C GLY A 50 2.78 15.49 3.03
N ASP A 51 3.53 15.15 4.05
CA ASP A 51 4.96 14.83 3.93
C ASP A 51 5.16 13.61 3.02
N PHE A 52 4.32 12.58 3.19
CA PHE A 52 4.36 11.38 2.34
C PHE A 52 4.18 11.74 0.85
N LEU A 53 3.28 12.66 0.53
CA LEU A 53 3.01 13.06 -0.85
C LEU A 53 4.10 13.98 -1.45
N SER A 54 5.02 14.47 -0.65
CA SER A 54 6.05 15.40 -1.13
C SER A 54 7.09 14.76 -2.05
N LEU A 55 7.08 13.43 -2.19
CA LEU A 55 8.05 12.61 -2.94
C LEU A 55 9.45 12.64 -2.33
N SER A 56 9.66 13.40 -1.27
CA SER A 56 10.93 13.47 -0.54
C SER A 56 10.62 13.59 0.94
N PRO A 57 9.91 12.60 1.51
CA PRO A 57 9.40 12.70 2.88
C PRO A 57 10.52 12.72 3.91
N LYS A 58 10.29 13.49 4.97
CA LYS A 58 11.20 13.54 6.13
C LYS A 58 10.78 12.51 7.17
N LYS A 59 9.46 12.33 7.35
CA LYS A 59 8.92 11.30 8.22
C LYS A 59 8.92 9.96 7.48
N PHE A 60 9.31 8.91 8.16
CA PHE A 60 9.37 7.56 7.59
C PHE A 60 10.25 7.47 6.34
N ALA A 61 11.27 8.35 6.22
CA ALA A 61 12.12 8.39 5.03
C ALA A 61 12.73 7.02 4.69
N GLU A 62 13.12 6.25 5.71
CA GLU A 62 13.68 4.91 5.53
C GLU A 62 12.65 3.90 5.03
N ARG A 63 11.38 4.19 5.18
CA ARG A 63 10.28 3.30 4.81
C ARG A 63 9.57 3.74 3.53
N PHE A 64 9.96 4.89 2.98
CA PHE A 64 9.35 5.42 1.77
C PHE A 64 9.93 4.74 0.54
N ARG A 65 9.05 4.45 -0.44
CA ARG A 65 9.42 3.88 -1.73
C ARG A 65 8.63 4.55 -2.83
N LEU A 66 9.21 4.63 -4.03
CA LEU A 66 8.51 4.99 -5.25
C LEU A 66 8.42 3.73 -6.10
N ILE A 67 7.21 3.28 -6.38
CA ILE A 67 6.98 2.04 -7.10
C ILE A 67 6.63 2.36 -8.54
N PRO A 68 7.47 1.99 -9.51
CA PRO A 68 7.18 2.24 -10.92
C PRO A 68 6.06 1.34 -11.42
N VAL A 69 5.13 1.92 -12.16
CA VAL A 69 4.02 1.19 -12.77
C VAL A 69 3.85 1.65 -14.21
N ASN A 70 3.38 0.75 -15.05
CA ASN A 70 3.02 1.06 -16.44
C ASN A 70 1.52 1.22 -16.51
N THR A 71 1.07 2.32 -17.08
CA THR A 71 -0.34 2.60 -17.31
C THR A 71 -0.57 2.87 -18.80
N VAL A 72 -1.85 2.99 -19.17
CA VAL A 72 -2.22 3.32 -20.56
C VAL A 72 -1.57 4.64 -21.00
N SER A 73 -1.41 5.58 -20.08
CA SER A 73 -0.81 6.89 -20.36
C SER A 73 0.72 6.90 -20.26
N GLY A 74 1.36 5.77 -19.96
CA GLY A 74 2.81 5.66 -19.86
C GLY A 74 3.28 5.19 -18.50
N LYS A 75 4.53 5.55 -18.15
CA LYS A 75 5.14 5.18 -16.88
C LYS A 75 4.76 6.17 -15.78
N ASN A 76 4.45 5.67 -14.61
CA ASN A 76 4.14 6.46 -13.44
C ASN A 76 4.84 5.89 -12.21
N LEU A 77 4.92 6.70 -11.15
CA LEU A 77 5.48 6.29 -9.87
C LEU A 77 4.41 6.39 -8.81
N LEU A 78 4.24 5.32 -8.04
CA LEU A 78 3.31 5.32 -6.90
C LEU A 78 4.11 5.53 -5.61
N PRO A 79 3.73 6.52 -4.80
CA PRO A 79 4.34 6.64 -3.48
C PRO A 79 3.88 5.47 -2.61
N ALA A 80 4.80 4.90 -1.83
CA ALA A 80 4.53 3.75 -1.00
C ALA A 80 5.27 3.85 0.32
N VAL A 81 4.76 3.17 1.33
CA VAL A 81 5.38 3.10 2.64
C VAL A 81 5.48 1.63 3.08
N LYS A 82 6.65 1.28 3.62
CA LYS A 82 6.87 -0.03 4.21
C LYS A 82 6.33 0.00 5.64
N CYS A 83 5.32 -0.81 5.89
CA CYS A 83 4.67 -0.89 7.19
C CYS A 83 5.23 -2.03 8.03
N ASP A 84 4.86 -2.11 9.31
CA ASP A 84 5.34 -3.16 10.19
C ASP A 84 4.66 -4.47 9.89
N LYS A 85 3.35 -4.45 9.69
CA LYS A 85 2.59 -5.65 9.36
C LYS A 85 1.24 -5.31 8.78
N ILE A 86 0.68 -6.29 8.10
CA ILE A 86 -0.71 -6.28 7.66
C ILE A 86 -1.36 -7.57 8.15
N ILE A 87 -2.58 -7.46 8.65
CA ILE A 87 -3.35 -8.60 9.13
C ILE A 87 -4.55 -8.76 8.22
N ILE A 88 -4.64 -9.90 7.55
CA ILE A 88 -5.70 -10.18 6.59
C ILE A 88 -6.04 -11.67 6.64
N LYS A 89 -7.33 -12.01 6.80
CA LYS A 89 -7.79 -13.40 6.89
C LYS A 89 -6.99 -14.23 7.89
N GLU A 90 -6.82 -13.71 9.10
CA GLU A 90 -6.06 -14.38 10.18
C GLU A 90 -4.58 -14.57 9.86
N LYS A 91 -4.09 -14.06 8.74
CA LYS A 91 -2.67 -14.07 8.41
C LYS A 91 -2.05 -12.75 8.77
N THR A 92 -0.83 -12.82 9.28
CA THR A 92 0.00 -11.65 9.53
C THR A 92 1.15 -11.65 8.53
N ILE A 93 1.23 -10.61 7.71
CA ILE A 93 2.30 -10.43 6.74
C ILE A 93 3.19 -9.33 7.26
N LYS A 94 4.48 -9.63 7.43
CA LYS A 94 5.45 -8.67 7.97
C LYS A 94 6.05 -7.82 6.86
N ASN A 95 6.30 -6.56 7.20
CA ASN A 95 6.97 -5.60 6.33
C ASN A 95 6.31 -5.44 4.95
N PRO A 96 4.97 -5.28 4.90
CA PRO A 96 4.30 -5.08 3.63
C PRO A 96 4.59 -3.70 3.08
N LEU A 97 4.56 -3.58 1.74
CA LEU A 97 4.58 -2.28 1.08
C LEU A 97 3.15 -1.91 0.71
N ILE A 98 2.75 -0.70 1.05
CA ILE A 98 1.44 -0.17 0.70
C ILE A 98 1.65 1.05 -0.16
N ALA A 99 1.21 0.99 -1.40
CA ALA A 99 1.31 2.07 -2.37
C ALA A 99 -0.02 2.76 -2.55
N GLN A 100 0.02 4.07 -2.78
CA GLN A 100 -1.19 4.83 -3.07
C GLN A 100 -1.53 4.71 -4.54
N SER A 101 -2.80 4.37 -4.81
CA SER A 101 -3.33 4.30 -6.17
C SER A 101 -3.32 5.66 -6.84
N LEU A 102 -3.16 5.66 -8.17
CA LEU A 102 -3.27 6.88 -8.99
C LEU A 102 -4.70 7.39 -9.05
N THR A 103 -5.68 6.49 -8.92
CA THR A 103 -7.10 6.83 -9.01
C THR A 103 -7.83 6.37 -7.76
N ASP A 104 -8.97 7.00 -7.47
CA ASP A 104 -9.81 6.57 -6.36
C ASP A 104 -10.50 5.27 -6.71
N PHE A 105 -10.67 4.40 -5.71
CA PHE A 105 -11.41 3.15 -5.87
C PHE A 105 -12.90 3.39 -5.63
N SER A 106 -13.69 2.38 -6.01
CA SER A 106 -15.15 2.41 -5.75
C SER A 106 -15.42 2.21 -4.25
N ASP A 107 -16.70 2.34 -3.87
CA ASP A 107 -17.10 2.16 -2.47
C ASP A 107 -17.05 0.70 -2.01
N ASP A 108 -16.85 -0.25 -2.93
CA ASP A 108 -16.86 -1.68 -2.59
C ASP A 108 -15.59 -2.14 -1.90
N TYR A 109 -14.47 -1.48 -2.16
CA TYR A 109 -13.19 -1.83 -1.53
C TYR A 109 -12.24 -0.64 -1.53
N ASP A 110 -11.27 -0.69 -0.63
CA ASP A 110 -10.31 0.39 -0.41
C ASP A 110 -8.91 0.05 -0.91
N ALA A 111 -8.67 -1.22 -1.20
CA ALA A 111 -7.35 -1.68 -1.62
C ALA A 111 -7.47 -2.95 -2.44
N ILE A 112 -6.43 -3.25 -3.20
CA ILE A 112 -6.31 -4.50 -3.95
C ILE A 112 -4.99 -5.18 -3.62
N ILE A 113 -4.99 -6.51 -3.64
CA ILE A 113 -3.83 -7.31 -3.32
C ILE A 113 -3.75 -8.51 -4.27
N ASN A 114 -2.54 -8.88 -4.67
CA ASN A 114 -2.34 -10.09 -5.45
C ASN A 114 -2.51 -11.31 -4.54
N PRO A 115 -3.23 -12.35 -4.97
CA PRO A 115 -3.45 -13.54 -4.14
C PRO A 115 -2.17 -14.26 -3.70
N GLU A 116 -1.06 -14.12 -4.42
CA GLU A 116 0.22 -14.71 -4.02
C GLU A 116 0.65 -14.28 -2.62
N VAL A 117 0.27 -13.08 -2.20
CA VAL A 117 0.60 -12.56 -0.87
C VAL A 117 -0.04 -13.40 0.22
N LEU A 118 -1.16 -14.04 -0.08
CA LEU A 118 -1.94 -14.82 0.87
C LEU A 118 -1.57 -16.31 0.90
N GLU A 119 -0.73 -16.76 -0.01
CA GLU A 119 -0.36 -18.17 -0.15
C GLU A 119 0.81 -18.62 0.73
N VAL A 120 1.41 -17.72 1.45
CA VAL A 120 2.62 -17.99 2.25
C VAL A 120 2.27 -18.58 3.62
#